data_5797377c8411112bf5d83ba19a46df45
#
_entry.id   5797377c8411112bf5d83ba19a46df45
#
_cell.length_a   1.000
_cell.length_b   1.000
_cell.length_c   1.000
_cell.angle_alpha   90.00
_cell.angle_beta   90.00
_cell.angle_gamma   90.00
#
_symmetry.space_group_name_H-M   'P 1'
#
loop_
_entity.id
_entity.type
_entity.pdbx_description
1 polymer ?
#
loop_
_entity_poly.entity_id
_entity_poly.type
_entity_poly.pdbx_seq_one_letter_code
_entity_poly.pdbx_strand_id
1 'polypeptide(L)'
;MSVLTGAARDLMPEHHSTDRIQTATSKTFKSLITEGAGPIAVEFMSYGCEHCREIEPVLQKVAEMVKSKEKIFRVNTAADQELANRYEISGTPTIVMFLDGNEVGRVEGPSPQVSSVLAAVSQPYETRNELPS
;
A
#
# COMPACT_ATOMS: atom_id res chain seq x y z
N MET A 1 -25.87 -25.06 16.30
CA MET A 1 -25.98 -24.50 15.08
C MET A 1 -25.24 -23.24 14.95
N SER A 2 -25.55 -22.30 15.72
CA SER A 2 -24.88 -21.04 15.58
C SER A 2 -23.38 -21.16 15.87
N VAL A 3 -23.01 -22.13 16.67
CA VAL A 3 -21.61 -22.28 16.99
C VAL A 3 -20.78 -22.64 15.80
N LEU A 4 -21.25 -23.55 15.00
CA LEU A 4 -20.55 -23.94 13.83
C LEU A 4 -20.42 -22.81 12.87
N THR A 5 -21.51 -22.12 12.64
CA THR A 5 -21.48 -21.01 11.77
C THR A 5 -20.57 -19.95 12.33
N GLY A 6 -20.51 -19.83 13.63
CA GLY A 6 -19.66 -18.85 14.25
C GLY A 6 -18.20 -19.08 13.92
N ALA A 7 -17.77 -20.32 13.98
CA ALA A 7 -16.37 -20.62 13.71
C ALA A 7 -16.01 -20.26 12.26
N ALA A 8 -16.84 -20.63 11.33
CA ALA A 8 -16.55 -20.32 9.94
C ALA A 8 -16.56 -18.83 9.70
N ARG A 9 -17.48 -18.15 10.30
CA ARG A 9 -17.56 -16.72 10.11
C ARG A 9 -16.39 -16.00 10.72
N ASP A 10 -15.94 -16.49 11.87
CA ASP A 10 -14.84 -15.82 12.54
C ASP A 10 -13.58 -15.79 11.71
N LEU A 11 -13.30 -16.90 11.05
CA LEU A 11 -12.07 -16.94 10.29
C LEU A 11 -12.12 -16.06 9.05
N MET A 12 -13.23 -16.11 8.33
CA MET A 12 -13.29 -15.36 7.08
C MET A 12 -13.48 -13.87 7.29
N PRO A 13 -14.43 -13.45 8.09
CA PRO A 13 -14.63 -12.01 8.27
C PRO A 13 -13.47 -11.31 8.93
N GLU A 14 -12.79 -12.00 9.83
CA GLU A 14 -11.69 -11.35 10.52
C GLU A 14 -10.55 -11.06 9.58
N HIS A 15 -10.28 -11.95 8.64
CA HIS A 15 -9.25 -11.70 7.67
C HIS A 15 -9.57 -10.46 6.84
N HIS A 16 -10.83 -10.36 6.39
CA HIS A 16 -11.23 -9.23 5.61
C HIS A 16 -11.21 -7.94 6.40
N SER A 17 -11.65 -8.01 7.65
CA SER A 17 -11.77 -6.80 8.45
C SER A 17 -10.42 -6.26 8.86
N THR A 18 -9.38 -7.08 8.86
CA THR A 18 -8.06 -6.59 9.23
C THR A 18 -7.23 -6.13 8.05
N ASP A 19 -7.69 -6.37 6.83
CA ASP A 19 -6.95 -5.94 5.65
C ASP A 19 -7.20 -4.47 5.42
N ARG A 20 -6.16 -3.66 5.63
CA ARG A 20 -6.25 -2.21 5.47
C ARG A 20 -5.79 -1.77 4.11
N ILE A 21 -5.37 -2.68 3.25
CA ILE A 21 -4.76 -2.33 1.99
C ILE A 21 -5.59 -2.89 0.86
N GLN A 22 -6.13 -1.98 0.06
CA GLN A 22 -7.01 -2.34 -1.05
C GLN A 22 -6.19 -2.54 -2.30
N THR A 23 -6.59 -3.48 -3.15
CA THR A 23 -5.90 -3.74 -4.40
C THR A 23 -6.41 -2.78 -5.47
N ALA A 24 -5.48 -2.15 -6.17
CA ALA A 24 -5.79 -1.31 -7.31
C ALA A 24 -5.39 -2.02 -8.58
N THR A 25 -6.10 -1.72 -9.66
CA THR A 25 -5.82 -2.30 -10.98
C THR A 25 -5.64 -1.17 -11.97
N SER A 26 -5.23 -1.51 -13.19
CA SER A 26 -5.07 -0.49 -14.22
C SER A 26 -6.37 0.26 -14.49
N LYS A 27 -7.51 -0.36 -14.21
CA LYS A 27 -8.79 0.30 -14.42
C LYS A 27 -9.12 1.32 -13.34
N THR A 28 -8.67 1.09 -12.12
CA THR A 28 -9.04 1.94 -10.99
C THR A 28 -7.91 2.86 -10.55
N PHE A 29 -6.70 2.61 -11.01
CA PHE A 29 -5.52 3.25 -10.45
C PHE A 29 -5.56 4.77 -10.56
N LYS A 30 -5.80 5.28 -11.75
CA LYS A 30 -5.75 6.71 -11.96
C LYS A 30 -6.75 7.44 -11.07
N SER A 31 -7.94 6.92 -10.99
CA SER A 31 -8.97 7.51 -10.17
C SER A 31 -8.60 7.47 -8.69
N LEU A 32 -7.99 6.36 -8.25
CA LEU A 32 -7.62 6.24 -6.85
C LEU A 32 -6.54 7.25 -6.45
N ILE A 33 -5.58 7.52 -7.31
CA ILE A 33 -4.47 8.39 -6.90
C ILE A 33 -4.75 9.87 -7.16
N THR A 34 -5.75 10.23 -7.96
CA THR A 34 -6.00 11.63 -8.27
C THR A 34 -7.20 12.22 -7.59
N GLU A 35 -8.19 11.40 -7.28
CA GLU A 35 -9.44 11.93 -6.78
C GLU A 35 -9.34 12.37 -5.35
N GLY A 36 -9.16 13.64 -5.17
CA GLY A 36 -9.29 14.32 -3.91
C GLY A 36 -8.50 13.74 -2.81
N ALA A 37 -7.46 13.17 -3.15
CA ALA A 37 -7.01 12.24 -2.24
C ALA A 37 -6.01 12.68 -1.24
N GLY A 38 -5.21 13.58 -1.52
CA GLY A 38 -4.11 13.81 -0.65
C GLY A 38 -3.09 12.67 -0.77
N PRO A 39 -2.36 12.38 0.29
CA PRO A 39 -1.27 11.39 0.25
C PRO A 39 -1.74 9.97 0.01
N ILE A 40 -1.10 9.29 -0.93
CA ILE A 40 -1.40 7.89 -1.24
C ILE A 40 -0.09 7.15 -1.47
N ALA A 41 0.06 5.99 -0.85
CA ALA A 41 1.19 5.10 -1.12
C ALA A 41 0.67 3.86 -1.82
N VAL A 42 1.42 3.38 -2.80
CA VAL A 42 1.05 2.18 -3.53
C VAL A 42 2.20 1.19 -3.48
N GLU A 43 1.93 0.02 -2.93
CA GLU A 43 2.90 -1.05 -2.91
C GLU A 43 2.75 -1.90 -4.17
N PHE A 44 3.79 -1.93 -4.99
CA PHE A 44 3.85 -2.84 -6.13
C PHE A 44 4.46 -4.14 -5.63
N MET A 45 3.71 -5.21 -5.70
CA MET A 45 4.08 -6.45 -5.06
C MET A 45 3.70 -7.64 -5.93
N SER A 46 4.06 -8.82 -5.47
CA SER A 46 3.68 -10.08 -6.11
C SER A 46 3.54 -11.12 -5.01
N TYR A 47 2.57 -12.00 -5.16
CA TYR A 47 2.34 -13.01 -4.13
C TYR A 47 3.45 -14.04 -4.06
N GLY A 48 4.23 -14.19 -5.12
CA GLY A 48 5.38 -15.08 -5.09
C GLY A 48 6.65 -14.45 -4.53
N CYS A 49 6.57 -13.20 -4.14
CA CYS A 49 7.72 -12.46 -3.67
C CYS A 49 7.87 -12.65 -2.16
N GLU A 50 8.97 -13.25 -1.74
CA GLU A 50 9.16 -13.52 -0.32
C GLU A 50 9.29 -12.26 0.50
N HIS A 51 10.03 -11.29 0.01
CA HIS A 51 10.20 -10.03 0.70
C HIS A 51 8.85 -9.31 0.85
N CYS A 52 8.00 -9.41 -0.17
CA CYS A 52 6.66 -8.83 -0.09
C CYS A 52 5.87 -9.46 1.05
N ARG A 53 5.99 -10.76 1.22
CA ARG A 53 5.29 -11.44 2.30
C ARG A 53 5.84 -11.03 3.65
N GLU A 54 7.14 -10.78 3.73
CA GLU A 54 7.75 -10.36 4.98
C GLU A 54 7.24 -8.99 5.43
N ILE A 55 7.07 -8.07 4.50
CA ILE A 55 6.63 -6.74 4.91
C ILE A 55 5.12 -6.61 5.03
N GLU A 56 4.37 -7.61 4.59
CA GLU A 56 2.91 -7.49 4.60
C GLU A 56 2.35 -7.16 5.98
N PRO A 57 2.69 -7.88 7.05
CA PRO A 57 2.14 -7.52 8.36
C PRO A 57 2.62 -6.15 8.85
N VAL A 58 3.82 -5.75 8.46
CA VAL A 58 4.33 -4.44 8.81
C VAL A 58 3.55 -3.36 8.08
N LEU A 59 3.29 -3.60 6.79
CA LEU A 59 2.56 -2.64 5.98
C LEU A 59 1.13 -2.47 6.46
N GLN A 60 0.50 -3.57 6.91
CA GLN A 60 -0.83 -3.48 7.48
C GLN A 60 -0.84 -2.61 8.74
N LYS A 61 0.18 -2.77 9.56
CA LYS A 61 0.29 -1.98 10.78
C LYS A 61 0.50 -0.50 10.44
N VAL A 62 1.34 -0.21 9.47
CA VAL A 62 1.58 1.16 9.05
C VAL A 62 0.32 1.76 8.45
N ALA A 63 -0.41 0.99 7.65
CA ALA A 63 -1.67 1.47 7.08
C ALA A 63 -2.64 1.89 8.17
N GLU A 64 -2.70 1.12 9.24
CA GLU A 64 -3.55 1.47 10.37
C GLU A 64 -3.07 2.76 11.03
N MET A 65 -1.76 2.91 11.17
CA MET A 65 -1.19 4.08 11.84
C MET A 65 -1.43 5.37 11.07
N VAL A 66 -1.43 5.31 9.74
CA VAL A 66 -1.53 6.53 8.93
C VAL A 66 -2.92 6.75 8.34
N LYS A 67 -3.88 5.93 8.69
CA LYS A 67 -5.18 5.91 7.99
C LYS A 67 -5.91 7.24 8.00
N SER A 68 -5.65 8.10 8.97
CA SER A 68 -6.32 9.40 9.02
C SER A 68 -5.67 10.41 8.09
N LYS A 69 -4.48 10.13 7.58
CA LYS A 69 -3.75 11.09 6.76
C LYS A 69 -3.44 10.56 5.38
N GLU A 70 -3.31 9.24 5.24
CA GLU A 70 -2.77 8.66 4.04
C GLU A 70 -3.43 7.32 3.78
N LYS A 71 -3.68 7.00 2.51
CA LYS A 71 -4.20 5.70 2.13
C LYS A 71 -3.10 4.88 1.49
N ILE A 72 -3.16 3.57 1.70
CA ILE A 72 -2.19 2.66 1.12
C ILE A 72 -2.94 1.65 0.27
N PHE A 73 -2.50 1.49 -0.98
CA PHE A 73 -3.05 0.51 -1.90
C PHE A 73 -1.94 -0.44 -2.32
N ARG A 74 -2.33 -1.57 -2.91
CA ARG A 74 -1.36 -2.48 -3.50
C ARG A 74 -1.73 -2.75 -4.95
N VAL A 75 -0.70 -3.02 -5.74
CA VAL A 75 -0.85 -3.47 -7.12
C VAL A 75 -0.09 -4.78 -7.25
N ASN A 76 -0.78 -5.80 -7.74
CA ASN A 76 -0.15 -7.08 -8.00
C ASN A 76 0.50 -7.02 -9.38
N THR A 77 1.81 -6.95 -9.43
CA THR A 77 2.52 -6.77 -10.69
C THR A 77 2.37 -7.95 -11.63
N ALA A 78 2.16 -9.14 -11.07
CA ALA A 78 1.98 -10.32 -11.91
C ALA A 78 0.67 -10.25 -12.67
N ALA A 79 -0.35 -9.68 -12.05
CA ALA A 79 -1.65 -9.54 -12.69
C ALA A 79 -1.76 -8.26 -13.50
N ASP A 80 -0.95 -7.26 -13.21
CA ASP A 80 -1.10 -5.95 -13.84
C ASP A 80 0.26 -5.41 -14.24
N GLN A 81 0.83 -6.02 -15.26
CA GLN A 81 2.15 -5.62 -15.73
C GLN A 81 2.14 -4.25 -16.37
N GLU A 82 1.00 -3.82 -16.87
CA GLU A 82 0.90 -2.52 -17.48
C GLU A 82 1.26 -1.41 -16.49
N LEU A 83 0.72 -1.49 -15.28
CA LEU A 83 1.03 -0.51 -14.26
C LEU A 83 2.49 -0.60 -13.82
N ALA A 84 2.99 -1.82 -13.67
CA ALA A 84 4.38 -1.99 -13.28
C ALA A 84 5.32 -1.36 -14.31
N ASN A 85 5.01 -1.53 -15.58
CA ASN A 85 5.82 -0.95 -16.65
C ASN A 85 5.71 0.55 -16.69
N ARG A 86 4.49 1.07 -16.48
CA ARG A 86 4.25 2.50 -16.52
C ARG A 86 5.09 3.23 -15.48
N TYR A 87 5.22 2.64 -14.30
CA TYR A 87 5.97 3.28 -13.22
C TYR A 87 7.37 2.70 -13.08
N GLU A 88 7.80 1.93 -14.07
CA GLU A 88 9.18 1.43 -14.15
C GLU A 88 9.57 0.68 -12.89
N ILE A 89 8.72 -0.25 -12.50
CA ILE A 89 8.97 -1.05 -11.30
C ILE A 89 9.94 -2.17 -11.69
N SER A 90 11.15 -2.14 -11.14
CA SER A 90 12.16 -3.12 -11.49
C SER A 90 12.21 -4.29 -10.51
N GLY A 91 11.62 -4.15 -9.35
CA GLY A 91 11.60 -5.24 -8.38
C GLY A 91 10.49 -5.04 -7.37
N THR A 92 10.20 -6.07 -6.62
CA THR A 92 9.15 -6.00 -5.60
C THR A 92 9.72 -6.39 -4.25
N PRO A 93 9.22 -5.81 -3.18
CA PRO A 93 8.20 -4.76 -3.18
C PRO A 93 8.83 -3.39 -3.48
N THR A 94 8.08 -2.55 -4.18
CA THR A 94 8.44 -1.15 -4.36
C THR A 94 7.24 -0.34 -3.94
N ILE A 95 7.43 0.63 -3.07
CA ILE A 95 6.35 1.50 -2.62
C ILE A 95 6.55 2.87 -3.24
N VAL A 96 5.54 3.32 -3.98
CA VAL A 96 5.59 4.62 -4.66
C VAL A 96 4.58 5.53 -3.98
N MET A 97 5.01 6.73 -3.61
CA MET A 97 4.15 7.70 -2.94
C MET A 97 3.69 8.74 -3.93
N PHE A 98 2.40 9.05 -3.86
CA PHE A 98 1.75 9.99 -4.76
C PHE A 98 1.09 11.13 -4.00
N LEU A 99 1.06 12.29 -4.62
CA LEU A 99 0.28 13.41 -4.13
C LEU A 99 -0.38 14.07 -5.33
N ASP A 100 -1.70 14.13 -5.32
CA ASP A 100 -2.48 14.72 -6.40
C ASP A 100 -2.13 14.11 -7.76
N GLY A 101 -1.93 12.80 -7.76
CA GLY A 101 -1.65 12.06 -8.98
C GLY A 101 -0.21 12.02 -9.41
N ASN A 102 0.68 12.73 -8.72
CA ASN A 102 2.08 12.80 -9.10
C ASN A 102 2.95 12.03 -8.13
N GLU A 103 3.92 11.32 -8.67
CA GLU A 103 4.86 10.60 -7.83
C GLU A 103 5.75 11.59 -7.08
N VAL A 104 5.81 11.46 -5.76
CA VAL A 104 6.63 12.36 -4.95
C VAL A 104 7.74 11.61 -4.23
N GLY A 105 7.78 10.29 -4.31
CA GLY A 105 8.84 9.51 -3.73
C GLY A 105 8.62 8.04 -3.97
N ARG A 106 9.66 7.25 -3.75
CA ARG A 106 9.52 5.79 -3.80
C ARG A 106 10.62 5.15 -2.97
N VAL A 107 10.37 3.92 -2.56
CA VAL A 107 11.35 3.13 -1.85
C VAL A 107 11.29 1.72 -2.40
N GLU A 108 12.46 1.16 -2.69
CA GLU A 108 12.56 -0.19 -3.21
C GLU A 108 13.06 -1.11 -2.11
N GLY A 109 12.33 -2.20 -1.89
CA GLY A 109 12.71 -3.20 -0.92
C GLY A 109 12.93 -2.67 0.48
N PRO A 110 11.95 -1.98 1.05
CA PRO A 110 12.17 -1.41 2.39
C PRO A 110 12.39 -2.50 3.43
N SER A 111 13.11 -2.14 4.47
CA SER A 111 13.33 -3.05 5.59
C SER A 111 11.99 -3.40 6.24
N PRO A 112 11.78 -4.66 6.66
CA PRO A 112 10.49 -5.07 7.23
C PRO A 112 10.37 -4.66 8.69
N GLN A 113 10.53 -3.38 8.95
CA GLN A 113 10.37 -2.80 10.28
C GLN A 113 9.38 -1.67 10.20
N VAL A 114 8.53 -1.57 11.23
CA VAL A 114 7.49 -0.54 11.23
C VAL A 114 8.09 0.85 11.06
N SER A 115 9.17 1.15 11.76
CA SER A 115 9.76 2.48 11.68
C SER A 115 10.28 2.78 10.27
N SER A 116 10.85 1.79 9.60
CA SER A 116 11.38 1.98 8.26
C SER A 116 10.27 2.23 7.25
N VAL A 117 9.22 1.43 7.32
CA VAL A 117 8.12 1.55 6.38
C VAL A 117 7.32 2.82 6.65
N LEU A 118 7.11 3.14 7.94
CA LEU A 118 6.40 4.36 8.30
C LEU A 118 7.15 5.59 7.79
N ALA A 119 8.45 5.62 7.96
CA ALA A 119 9.25 6.74 7.48
C ALA A 119 9.17 6.84 5.95
N ALA A 120 9.23 5.71 5.27
CA ALA A 120 9.20 5.70 3.82
C ALA A 120 7.91 6.29 3.27
N VAL A 121 6.77 5.92 3.85
CA VAL A 121 5.49 6.39 3.32
C VAL A 121 5.11 7.77 3.81
N SER A 122 5.78 8.28 4.85
CA SER A 122 5.43 9.58 5.43
C SER A 122 6.37 10.69 5.00
N GLN A 123 7.63 10.38 4.84
CA GLN A 123 8.65 11.40 4.66
C GLN A 123 8.45 12.29 3.43
N PRO A 124 8.04 11.78 2.28
CA PRO A 124 7.86 12.66 1.13
C PRO A 124 6.85 13.76 1.39
N TYR A 125 5.83 13.47 2.20
CA TYR A 125 4.80 14.45 2.49
C TYR A 125 5.24 15.42 3.57
N GLU A 126 5.98 14.94 4.53
CA GLU A 126 6.52 15.80 5.58
C GLU A 126 7.48 16.82 5.01
N THR A 127 8.33 16.39 4.10
CA THR A 127 9.28 17.28 3.47
C THR A 127 8.55 18.39 2.71
N ARG A 128 7.50 18.01 1.99
CA ARG A 128 6.74 18.99 1.24
C ARG A 128 6.05 19.99 2.15
N ASN A 129 5.55 19.53 3.28
CA ASN A 129 4.89 20.41 4.23
C ASN A 129 5.86 21.40 4.87
N GLU A 130 7.12 21.03 4.97
CA GLU A 130 8.12 21.88 5.55
C GLU A 130 8.63 22.95 4.60
N LEU A 131 8.41 22.76 3.31
CA LEU A 131 8.90 23.72 2.35
C LEU A 131 8.14 25.03 2.47
N PRO A 132 8.84 26.16 2.43
CA PRO A 132 8.13 27.45 2.42
C PRO A 132 7.34 27.55 1.13
N SER A 133 6.20 28.11 1.24
CA SER A 133 5.32 28.18 0.09
C SER A 133 5.69 29.29 -0.85
#